data_e2f55380eece0cfa52905b96dc79fe95
#
_entry.id   e2f55380eece0cfa52905b96dc79fe95
#
_cell.length_a   1.000
_cell.length_b   1.000
_cell.length_c   1.000
_cell.angle_alpha   90.00
_cell.angle_beta   90.00
_cell.angle_gamma   90.00
#
_symmetry.space_group_name_H-M   'P 1'
#
loop_
_entity.id
_entity.type
_entity.pdbx_description
1 polymer ?
#
loop_
_entity_poly.entity_id
_entity_poly.type
_entity_poly.pdbx_seq_one_letter_code
_entity_poly.pdbx_strand_id
1 'polypeptide(L)'
;DDIIGRVGGDEFVILLPKTDAAQAERIMDRITELASQTVLDSIIISLAVGYAVKTNREQEMGSIMRDADQYMYNNKLKHGKMMRSQVIETVLRNINLKYDQEQIHTERVSQYCEAIARVLGFSEKEVDQIKTAGALHDIGKIVVPAELLNKPGKLTDDEYEAIKRHTETGYQMLKSVDEYMGLAEGVLHHHERWDGSGYPGRLKGRNIPREARII
;
A
#
# COMPACT_ATOMS: atom_id res chain seq x y z
N ASP A 1 -7.24 -36.49 15.11
CA ASP A 1 -7.87 -35.30 15.68
C ASP A 1 -6.83 -34.19 15.73
N ASP A 2 -7.10 -33.09 15.12
CA ASP A 2 -6.21 -31.91 15.07
C ASP A 2 -6.19 -31.21 16.42
N ILE A 3 -5.06 -30.63 16.79
CA ILE A 3 -4.90 -29.91 18.06
C ILE A 3 -4.59 -28.45 17.73
N ILE A 4 -5.41 -27.54 18.23
CA ILE A 4 -5.21 -26.09 18.03
C ILE A 4 -4.88 -25.48 19.37
N GLY A 5 -3.79 -24.72 19.43
CA GLY A 5 -3.33 -24.01 20.62
C GLY A 5 -2.98 -22.56 20.31
N ARG A 6 -3.37 -21.63 21.18
CA ARG A 6 -2.88 -20.26 21.17
C ARG A 6 -1.60 -20.19 21.99
N VAL A 7 -0.50 -19.75 21.37
CA VAL A 7 0.82 -19.75 22.01
C VAL A 7 1.27 -18.36 22.46
N GLY A 8 0.67 -17.31 21.93
CA GLY A 8 0.94 -15.94 22.35
C GLY A 8 0.07 -14.96 21.58
N GLY A 9 -0.22 -13.77 22.12
CA GLY A 9 -0.88 -12.67 21.42
C GLY A 9 -1.90 -13.09 20.35
N ASP A 10 -1.55 -12.91 19.10
CA ASP A 10 -2.30 -13.30 17.89
C ASP A 10 -1.74 -14.59 17.22
N GLU A 11 -0.86 -15.32 17.90
CA GLU A 11 -0.18 -16.51 17.37
C GLU A 11 -0.88 -17.81 17.78
N PHE A 12 -1.15 -18.65 16.80
CA PHE A 12 -1.78 -19.96 16.95
C PHE A 12 -0.92 -21.05 16.34
N VAL A 13 -0.90 -22.21 16.96
CA VAL A 13 -0.27 -23.44 16.44
C VAL A 13 -1.32 -24.51 16.25
N ILE A 14 -1.25 -25.19 15.11
CA ILE A 14 -2.11 -26.30 14.76
C ILE A 14 -1.23 -27.54 14.55
N LEU A 15 -1.46 -28.59 15.33
CA LEU A 15 -0.83 -29.89 15.11
C LEU A 15 -1.78 -30.77 14.31
N LEU A 16 -1.30 -31.24 13.16
CA LEU A 16 -2.06 -32.05 12.19
C LEU A 16 -1.47 -33.47 12.18
N PRO A 17 -1.98 -34.43 12.99
CA PRO A 17 -1.46 -35.79 13.01
C PRO A 17 -1.68 -36.48 11.65
N LYS A 18 -0.69 -37.29 11.21
CA LYS A 18 -0.77 -38.10 9.97
C LYS A 18 -1.00 -37.28 8.70
N THR A 19 -0.51 -36.03 8.68
CA THR A 19 -0.65 -35.10 7.55
C THR A 19 0.71 -34.97 6.85
N ASP A 20 0.73 -35.22 5.54
CA ASP A 20 1.91 -35.00 4.71
C ASP A 20 2.04 -33.52 4.26
N ALA A 21 3.14 -33.21 3.57
CA ALA A 21 3.41 -31.83 3.11
C ALA A 21 2.35 -31.30 2.14
N ALA A 22 1.89 -32.13 1.20
CA ALA A 22 0.88 -31.73 0.22
C ALA A 22 -0.50 -31.49 0.87
N GLN A 23 -0.82 -32.25 1.91
CA GLN A 23 -2.04 -32.05 2.70
C GLN A 23 -1.94 -30.77 3.55
N ALA A 24 -0.77 -30.54 4.19
CA ALA A 24 -0.53 -29.34 5.00
C ALA A 24 -0.62 -28.07 4.13
N GLU A 25 -0.05 -28.08 2.94
CA GLU A 25 -0.11 -26.98 1.98
C GLU A 25 -1.57 -26.66 1.58
N ARG A 26 -2.37 -27.67 1.23
CA ARG A 26 -3.80 -27.45 0.92
C ARG A 26 -4.61 -26.90 2.09
N ILE A 27 -4.27 -27.32 3.32
CA ILE A 27 -4.92 -26.78 4.54
C ILE A 27 -4.53 -25.32 4.73
N MET A 28 -3.26 -24.98 4.57
CA MET A 28 -2.73 -23.61 4.65
C MET A 28 -3.43 -22.70 3.62
N ASP A 29 -3.52 -23.12 2.36
CA ASP A 29 -4.17 -22.35 1.29
C ASP A 29 -5.65 -22.10 1.63
N ARG A 30 -6.37 -23.13 2.09
CA ARG A 30 -7.77 -22.99 2.49
C ARG A 30 -7.96 -22.04 3.68
N ILE A 31 -7.08 -22.08 4.68
CA ILE A 31 -7.13 -21.15 5.83
C ILE A 31 -6.91 -19.72 5.36
N THR A 32 -5.92 -19.51 4.49
CA THR A 32 -5.58 -18.19 3.94
C THR A 32 -6.72 -17.63 3.09
N GLU A 33 -7.30 -18.46 2.23
CA GLU A 33 -8.44 -18.09 1.39
C GLU A 33 -9.67 -17.70 2.24
N LEU A 34 -10.04 -18.53 3.20
CA LEU A 34 -11.17 -18.24 4.11
C LEU A 34 -10.96 -16.96 4.90
N ALA A 35 -9.73 -16.71 5.39
CA ALA A 35 -9.41 -15.47 6.09
C ALA A 35 -9.57 -14.26 5.19
N SER A 36 -9.08 -14.31 3.95
CA SER A 36 -9.16 -13.20 2.99
C SER A 36 -10.60 -12.85 2.58
N GLN A 37 -11.52 -13.80 2.69
CA GLN A 37 -12.95 -13.62 2.44
C GLN A 37 -13.72 -13.16 3.69
N THR A 38 -13.09 -13.19 4.86
CA THR A 38 -13.73 -12.82 6.13
C THR A 38 -13.51 -11.34 6.41
N VAL A 39 -14.61 -10.60 6.54
CA VAL A 39 -14.62 -9.18 6.90
C VAL A 39 -15.19 -9.05 8.31
N LEU A 40 -14.44 -8.41 9.20
CA LEU A 40 -14.87 -8.07 10.55
C LEU A 40 -14.84 -6.55 10.72
N ASP A 41 -15.97 -5.94 11.00
CA ASP A 41 -16.10 -4.48 11.17
C ASP A 41 -15.44 -3.65 10.06
N SER A 42 -15.62 -4.08 8.80
CA SER A 42 -15.00 -3.48 7.60
C SER A 42 -13.50 -3.72 7.43
N ILE A 43 -12.91 -4.59 8.27
CA ILE A 43 -11.49 -5.00 8.20
C ILE A 43 -11.40 -6.38 7.55
N ILE A 44 -10.61 -6.50 6.50
CA ILE A 44 -10.28 -7.80 5.90
C ILE A 44 -9.24 -8.49 6.79
N ILE A 45 -9.53 -9.72 7.19
CA ILE A 45 -8.59 -10.51 8.01
C ILE A 45 -7.45 -11.01 7.12
N SER A 46 -6.23 -10.72 7.54
CA SER A 46 -5.02 -11.24 6.90
C SER A 46 -4.27 -12.15 7.86
N LEU A 47 -3.93 -13.34 7.39
CA LEU A 47 -3.15 -14.31 8.15
C LEU A 47 -1.83 -14.63 7.43
N ALA A 48 -0.76 -14.66 8.20
CA ALA A 48 0.49 -15.27 7.75
C ALA A 48 0.52 -16.71 8.29
N VAL A 49 0.65 -17.67 7.41
CA VAL A 49 0.64 -19.09 7.76
C VAL A 49 1.94 -19.73 7.27
N GLY A 50 2.50 -20.61 8.06
CA GLY A 50 3.62 -21.45 7.69
C GLY A 50 3.45 -22.85 8.24
N TYR A 51 4.07 -23.83 7.61
CA TYR A 51 4.04 -25.20 8.06
C TYR A 51 5.40 -25.89 7.93
N ALA A 52 5.59 -26.92 8.73
CA ALA A 52 6.70 -27.87 8.58
C ALA A 52 6.19 -29.27 8.91
N VAL A 53 6.78 -30.29 8.30
CA VAL A 53 6.36 -31.68 8.46
C VAL A 53 7.47 -32.48 9.13
N LYS A 54 7.13 -33.20 10.19
CA LYS A 54 8.01 -34.17 10.81
C LYS A 54 8.03 -35.43 9.94
N THR A 55 9.18 -35.73 9.34
CA THR A 55 9.35 -36.85 8.40
C THR A 55 9.95 -38.11 9.07
N ASN A 56 10.62 -37.96 10.20
CA ASN A 56 11.19 -39.07 10.94
C ASN A 56 11.07 -38.89 12.45
N ARG A 57 11.29 -39.96 13.21
CA ARG A 57 11.12 -39.97 14.67
C ARG A 57 12.21 -39.21 15.44
N GLU A 58 13.39 -39.05 14.83
CA GLU A 58 14.56 -38.42 15.44
C GLU A 58 14.51 -36.90 15.40
N GLN A 59 13.69 -36.33 14.52
CA GLN A 59 13.50 -34.88 14.47
C GLN A 59 12.86 -34.37 15.76
N GLU A 60 13.50 -33.38 16.36
CA GLU A 60 12.96 -32.72 17.55
C GLU A 60 11.79 -31.79 17.19
N MET A 61 10.73 -31.79 17.99
CA MET A 61 9.56 -30.95 17.77
C MET A 61 9.94 -29.45 17.74
N GLY A 62 10.92 -29.05 18.56
CA GLY A 62 11.40 -27.67 18.58
C GLY A 62 12.05 -27.22 17.25
N SER A 63 12.69 -28.13 16.49
CA SER A 63 13.21 -27.78 15.16
C SER A 63 12.07 -27.65 14.14
N ILE A 64 11.09 -28.55 14.17
CA ILE A 64 9.91 -28.47 13.29
C ILE A 64 9.13 -27.17 13.50
N MET A 65 8.96 -26.75 14.77
CA MET A 65 8.30 -25.47 15.06
C MET A 65 9.09 -24.29 14.53
N ARG A 66 10.43 -24.27 14.68
CA ARG A 66 11.26 -23.19 14.10
C ARG A 66 11.20 -23.15 12.59
N ASP A 67 11.15 -24.30 11.92
CA ASP A 67 11.05 -24.37 10.46
C ASP A 67 9.69 -23.84 9.99
N ALA A 68 8.60 -24.19 10.67
CA ALA A 68 7.25 -23.66 10.39
C ALA A 68 7.18 -22.15 10.62
N ASP A 69 7.78 -21.66 11.70
CA ASP A 69 7.83 -20.22 12.03
C ASP A 69 8.65 -19.44 10.99
N GLN A 70 9.80 -19.96 10.58
CA GLN A 70 10.61 -19.37 9.50
C GLN A 70 9.86 -19.33 8.17
N TYR A 71 9.10 -20.36 7.85
CA TYR A 71 8.26 -20.41 6.65
C TYR A 71 7.13 -19.36 6.73
N MET A 72 6.44 -19.29 7.87
CA MET A 72 5.42 -18.26 8.14
C MET A 72 6.00 -16.85 8.00
N TYR A 73 7.16 -16.58 8.58
CA TYR A 73 7.80 -15.28 8.50
C TYR A 73 8.14 -14.88 7.06
N ASN A 74 8.67 -15.81 6.27
CA ASN A 74 8.96 -15.59 4.85
C ASN A 74 7.67 -15.29 4.06
N ASN A 75 6.59 -16.00 4.35
CA ASN A 75 5.27 -15.72 3.77
C ASN A 75 4.73 -14.35 4.22
N LYS A 76 4.86 -14.01 5.49
CA LYS A 76 4.49 -12.69 6.02
C LYS A 76 5.19 -11.56 5.27
N LEU A 77 6.47 -11.71 4.97
CA LEU A 77 7.21 -10.72 4.18
C LEU A 77 6.71 -10.62 2.73
N LYS A 78 6.44 -11.75 2.07
CA LYS A 78 5.93 -11.78 0.69
C LYS A 78 4.51 -11.21 0.60
N HIS A 79 3.61 -11.70 1.45
CA HIS A 79 2.21 -11.26 1.46
C HIS A 79 2.06 -9.82 1.95
N GLY A 80 2.89 -9.37 2.89
CA GLY A 80 2.88 -8.00 3.37
C GLY A 80 3.16 -6.98 2.25
N LYS A 81 4.03 -7.31 1.30
CA LYS A 81 4.29 -6.47 0.13
C LYS A 81 3.07 -6.42 -0.79
N MET A 82 2.50 -7.57 -1.14
CA MET A 82 1.33 -7.66 -2.01
C MET A 82 0.10 -6.98 -1.39
N MET A 83 -0.13 -7.17 -0.09
CA MET A 83 -1.23 -6.51 0.64
C MET A 83 -1.11 -4.99 0.63
N ARG A 84 0.09 -4.44 0.78
CA ARG A 84 0.28 -2.97 0.76
C ARG A 84 -0.03 -2.39 -0.62
N SER A 85 0.39 -3.04 -1.71
CA SER A 85 0.02 -2.63 -3.06
C SER A 85 -1.50 -2.69 -3.28
N GLN A 86 -2.16 -3.76 -2.81
CA GLN A 86 -3.63 -3.89 -2.89
C GLN A 86 -4.37 -2.80 -2.07
N VAL A 87 -3.80 -2.38 -0.93
CA VAL A 87 -4.35 -1.27 -0.15
C VAL A 87 -4.31 0.02 -0.96
N ILE A 88 -3.19 0.33 -1.61
CA ILE A 88 -3.06 1.51 -2.48
C ILE A 88 -4.11 1.50 -3.59
N GLU A 89 -4.26 0.38 -4.30
CA GLU A 89 -5.27 0.22 -5.35
C GLU A 89 -6.71 0.37 -4.81
N THR A 90 -6.97 -0.19 -3.62
CA THR A 90 -8.29 -0.09 -2.98
C THR A 90 -8.60 1.36 -2.56
N VAL A 91 -7.61 2.07 -2.02
CA VAL A 91 -7.75 3.49 -1.65
C VAL A 91 -8.02 4.34 -2.87
N LEU A 92 -7.28 4.15 -3.96
CA LEU A 92 -7.51 4.84 -5.22
C LEU A 92 -8.93 4.59 -5.75
N ARG A 93 -9.36 3.33 -5.75
CA ARG A 93 -10.71 2.98 -6.17
C ARG A 93 -11.77 3.68 -5.32
N ASN A 94 -11.58 3.72 -4.00
CA ASN A 94 -12.51 4.38 -3.09
C ASN A 94 -12.56 5.90 -3.30
N ILE A 95 -11.41 6.55 -3.55
CA ILE A 95 -11.36 7.98 -3.89
C ILE A 95 -12.11 8.22 -5.19
N ASN A 96 -11.84 7.44 -6.23
CA ASN A 96 -12.48 7.57 -7.54
C ASN A 96 -13.99 7.30 -7.50
N LEU A 97 -14.45 6.34 -6.71
CA LEU A 97 -15.89 6.07 -6.53
C LEU A 97 -16.60 7.15 -5.72
N LYS A 98 -15.90 7.83 -4.82
CA LYS A 98 -16.47 8.87 -3.95
C LYS A 98 -16.56 10.23 -4.66
N TYR A 99 -15.75 10.42 -5.69
CA TYR A 99 -15.61 11.69 -6.40
C TYR A 99 -15.46 11.45 -7.91
N ASP A 100 -16.59 11.47 -8.63
CA ASP A 100 -16.61 11.25 -10.10
C ASP A 100 -15.67 12.19 -10.87
N GLN A 101 -15.49 13.42 -10.39
CA GLN A 101 -14.57 14.39 -11.00
C GLN A 101 -13.11 14.07 -10.76
N GLU A 102 -12.77 13.40 -9.65
CA GLU A 102 -11.40 13.03 -9.32
C GLU A 102 -10.87 11.93 -10.23
N GLN A 103 -11.70 10.97 -10.64
CA GLN A 103 -11.27 9.95 -11.60
C GLN A 103 -10.82 10.57 -12.92
N ILE A 104 -11.66 11.45 -13.50
CA ILE A 104 -11.35 12.13 -14.76
C ILE A 104 -10.12 13.03 -14.62
N HIS A 105 -9.99 13.72 -13.46
CA HIS A 105 -8.82 14.53 -13.15
C HIS A 105 -7.54 13.67 -13.09
N THR A 106 -7.56 12.60 -12.30
CA THR A 106 -6.43 11.68 -12.12
C THR A 106 -5.97 11.06 -13.44
N GLU A 107 -6.91 10.60 -14.28
CA GLU A 107 -6.60 10.05 -15.61
C GLU A 107 -5.92 11.09 -16.51
N ARG A 108 -6.44 12.33 -16.54
CA ARG A 108 -5.85 13.40 -17.35
C ARG A 108 -4.47 13.81 -16.85
N VAL A 109 -4.30 13.98 -15.53
CA VAL A 109 -2.98 14.31 -14.95
C VAL A 109 -1.97 13.23 -15.31
N SER A 110 -2.32 11.96 -15.13
CA SER A 110 -1.48 10.81 -15.50
C SER A 110 -1.05 10.85 -16.98
N GLN A 111 -1.99 11.12 -17.90
CA GLN A 111 -1.71 11.22 -19.33
C GLN A 111 -0.82 12.43 -19.66
N TYR A 112 -1.03 13.57 -19.04
CA TYR A 112 -0.19 14.75 -19.24
C TYR A 112 1.23 14.53 -18.70
N CYS A 113 1.36 13.90 -17.54
CA CYS A 113 2.64 13.50 -16.96
C CYS A 113 3.42 12.60 -17.94
N GLU A 114 2.77 11.59 -18.50
CA GLU A 114 3.35 10.70 -19.51
C GLU A 114 3.84 11.50 -20.76
N ALA A 115 2.96 12.33 -21.30
CA ALA A 115 3.27 13.10 -22.51
C ALA A 115 4.44 14.08 -22.29
N ILE A 116 4.44 14.81 -21.17
CA ILE A 116 5.51 15.74 -20.81
C ILE A 116 6.83 15.00 -20.61
N ALA A 117 6.83 13.87 -19.88
CA ALA A 117 8.03 13.08 -19.63
C ALA A 117 8.64 12.56 -20.93
N ARG A 118 7.82 12.07 -21.88
CA ARG A 118 8.29 11.65 -23.22
C ARG A 118 8.94 12.78 -24.00
N VAL A 119 8.30 13.95 -24.03
CA VAL A 119 8.85 15.14 -24.73
C VAL A 119 10.16 15.61 -24.11
N LEU A 120 10.30 15.50 -22.79
CA LEU A 120 11.52 15.86 -22.06
C LEU A 120 12.64 14.80 -22.17
N GLY A 121 12.42 13.69 -22.89
CA GLY A 121 13.42 12.66 -23.18
C GLY A 121 13.74 11.76 -21.99
N PHE A 122 12.79 11.52 -21.10
CA PHE A 122 12.95 10.54 -20.04
C PHE A 122 12.95 9.12 -20.61
N SER A 123 13.64 8.20 -19.95
CA SER A 123 13.57 6.77 -20.30
C SER A 123 12.16 6.21 -20.10
N GLU A 124 11.80 5.13 -20.81
CA GLU A 124 10.48 4.51 -20.69
C GLU A 124 10.14 4.14 -19.24
N LYS A 125 11.12 3.69 -18.46
CA LYS A 125 10.95 3.41 -17.02
C LYS A 125 10.59 4.66 -16.23
N GLU A 126 11.28 5.76 -16.47
CA GLU A 126 10.99 7.04 -15.80
C GLU A 126 9.64 7.60 -16.25
N VAL A 127 9.29 7.46 -17.53
CA VAL A 127 7.99 7.85 -18.07
C VAL A 127 6.87 7.12 -17.34
N ASP A 128 6.98 5.81 -17.18
CA ASP A 128 5.99 4.99 -16.46
C ASP A 128 5.90 5.38 -14.98
N GLN A 129 7.03 5.64 -14.34
CA GLN A 129 7.07 6.13 -12.97
C GLN A 129 6.38 7.50 -12.82
N ILE A 130 6.66 8.45 -13.70
CA ILE A 130 6.06 9.80 -13.66
C ILE A 130 4.56 9.73 -13.96
N LYS A 131 4.14 8.91 -14.91
CA LYS A 131 2.74 8.62 -15.20
C LYS A 131 2.01 8.07 -13.96
N THR A 132 2.62 7.09 -13.30
CA THR A 132 2.08 6.48 -12.08
C THR A 132 2.04 7.48 -10.92
N ALA A 133 3.07 8.33 -10.78
CA ALA A 133 3.08 9.39 -9.77
C ALA A 133 1.94 10.39 -10.02
N GLY A 134 1.67 10.76 -11.28
CA GLY A 134 0.52 11.58 -11.64
C GLY A 134 -0.82 10.92 -11.33
N ALA A 135 -0.94 9.59 -11.46
CA ALA A 135 -2.14 8.87 -11.06
C ALA A 135 -2.31 8.78 -9.53
N LEU A 136 -1.24 8.83 -8.76
CA LEU A 136 -1.23 8.64 -7.31
C LEU A 136 -1.09 9.95 -6.52
N HIS A 137 -0.92 11.11 -7.19
CA HIS A 137 -0.55 12.36 -6.52
C HIS A 137 -1.49 12.75 -5.38
N ASP A 138 -2.76 12.49 -5.56
CA ASP A 138 -3.84 12.86 -4.63
C ASP A 138 -4.32 11.71 -3.73
N ILE A 139 -3.61 10.57 -3.68
CA ILE A 139 -4.03 9.40 -2.89
C ILE A 139 -4.22 9.73 -1.40
N GLY A 140 -3.49 10.71 -0.88
CA GLY A 140 -3.62 11.15 0.50
C GLY A 140 -4.94 11.89 0.80
N LYS A 141 -5.74 12.26 -0.19
CA LYS A 141 -7.08 12.84 0.01
C LYS A 141 -8.03 11.92 0.77
N ILE A 142 -7.70 10.64 0.91
CA ILE A 142 -8.51 9.68 1.70
C ILE A 142 -8.74 10.13 3.15
N VAL A 143 -7.81 10.89 3.74
CA VAL A 143 -7.94 11.40 5.12
C VAL A 143 -8.65 12.75 5.19
N VAL A 144 -8.95 13.39 4.07
CA VAL A 144 -9.64 14.68 4.04
C VAL A 144 -11.15 14.44 4.11
N PRO A 145 -11.89 15.10 5.02
CA PRO A 145 -13.34 14.99 5.09
C PRO A 145 -14.00 15.39 3.78
N ALA A 146 -15.01 14.62 3.36
CA ALA A 146 -15.70 14.86 2.09
C ALA A 146 -16.38 16.25 2.05
N GLU A 147 -16.91 16.69 3.19
CA GLU A 147 -17.54 17.99 3.37
C GLU A 147 -16.56 19.12 3.08
N LEU A 148 -15.28 18.92 3.41
CA LEU A 148 -14.24 19.90 3.19
C LEU A 148 -13.79 19.96 1.73
N LEU A 149 -13.66 18.81 1.07
CA LEU A 149 -13.32 18.73 -0.36
C LEU A 149 -14.42 19.29 -1.27
N ASN A 150 -15.69 19.14 -0.84
CA ASN A 150 -16.86 19.60 -1.60
C ASN A 150 -17.41 20.93 -1.09
N LYS A 151 -16.71 21.62 -0.20
CA LYS A 151 -17.20 22.87 0.41
C LYS A 151 -17.41 23.95 -0.65
N PRO A 152 -18.63 24.47 -0.79
CA PRO A 152 -18.86 25.60 -1.68
C PRO A 152 -18.26 26.88 -1.09
N GLY A 153 -17.38 27.53 -1.83
CA GLY A 153 -16.81 28.81 -1.43
C GLY A 153 -15.36 28.72 -0.94
N LYS A 154 -14.92 29.77 -0.21
CA LYS A 154 -13.54 29.85 0.28
C LYS A 154 -13.33 28.99 1.53
N LEU A 155 -12.19 28.34 1.58
CA LEU A 155 -11.72 27.63 2.78
C LEU A 155 -11.19 28.64 3.81
N THR A 156 -11.36 28.32 5.08
CA THR A 156 -10.61 29.00 6.16
C THR A 156 -9.15 28.54 6.15
N ASP A 157 -8.28 29.24 6.86
CA ASP A 157 -6.87 28.85 6.94
C ASP A 157 -6.69 27.46 7.57
N ASP A 158 -7.44 27.13 8.62
CA ASP A 158 -7.41 25.81 9.25
C ASP A 158 -7.91 24.69 8.32
N GLU A 159 -8.96 24.95 7.54
CA GLU A 159 -9.47 24.03 6.55
C GLU A 159 -8.47 23.80 5.42
N TYR A 160 -7.81 24.86 4.99
CA TYR A 160 -6.76 24.76 3.97
C TYR A 160 -5.55 23.97 4.49
N GLU A 161 -5.13 24.19 5.73
CA GLU A 161 -4.07 23.40 6.37
C GLU A 161 -4.47 21.91 6.48
N ALA A 162 -5.75 21.61 6.78
CA ALA A 162 -6.23 20.24 6.81
C ALA A 162 -6.16 19.56 5.43
N ILE A 163 -6.46 20.29 4.35
CA ILE A 163 -6.33 19.75 2.98
C ILE A 163 -4.86 19.51 2.63
N LYS A 164 -3.95 20.42 2.96
CA LYS A 164 -2.51 20.27 2.64
C LYS A 164 -1.91 18.97 3.17
N ARG A 165 -2.45 18.43 4.27
CA ARG A 165 -1.96 17.16 4.85
C ARG A 165 -2.05 15.97 3.90
N HIS A 166 -2.85 16.06 2.82
CA HIS A 166 -2.92 14.97 1.84
C HIS A 166 -1.55 14.66 1.20
N THR A 167 -0.69 15.67 1.00
CA THR A 167 0.63 15.46 0.42
C THR A 167 1.52 14.60 1.31
N GLU A 168 1.54 14.89 2.61
CA GLU A 168 2.30 14.11 3.59
C GLU A 168 1.71 12.70 3.77
N THR A 169 0.38 12.60 3.82
CA THR A 169 -0.30 11.29 3.90
C THR A 169 0.00 10.45 2.68
N GLY A 170 -0.12 11.01 1.47
CA GLY A 170 0.22 10.32 0.22
C GLY A 170 1.68 9.85 0.21
N TYR A 171 2.60 10.71 0.63
CA TYR A 171 4.02 10.36 0.79
C TYR A 171 4.21 9.14 1.70
N GLN A 172 3.64 9.15 2.91
CA GLN A 172 3.78 8.04 3.86
C GLN A 172 3.18 6.74 3.32
N MET A 173 2.04 6.82 2.67
CA MET A 173 1.40 5.67 2.03
C MET A 173 2.31 5.06 0.95
N LEU A 174 2.81 5.86 0.01
CA LEU A 174 3.64 5.37 -1.08
C LEU A 174 5.01 4.88 -0.59
N LYS A 175 5.60 5.56 0.40
CA LYS A 175 6.86 5.14 1.00
C LYS A 175 6.78 3.79 1.71
N SER A 176 5.60 3.38 2.16
CA SER A 176 5.39 2.09 2.81
C SER A 176 5.36 0.90 1.84
N VAL A 177 5.32 1.16 0.52
CA VAL A 177 5.24 0.14 -0.54
C VAL A 177 6.45 0.22 -1.44
N ASP A 178 7.25 -0.84 -1.49
CA ASP A 178 8.52 -0.88 -2.23
C ASP A 178 8.37 -0.45 -3.70
N GLU A 179 7.27 -0.85 -4.34
CA GLU A 179 6.95 -0.55 -5.74
C GLU A 179 6.75 0.96 -5.98
N TYR A 180 6.18 1.67 -5.01
CA TYR A 180 5.82 3.09 -5.13
C TYR A 180 6.75 4.02 -4.36
N MET A 181 7.71 3.47 -3.60
CA MET A 181 8.64 4.25 -2.76
C MET A 181 9.36 5.34 -3.56
N GLY A 182 9.77 5.03 -4.79
CA GLY A 182 10.46 5.98 -5.68
C GLY A 182 9.60 7.14 -6.18
N LEU A 183 8.26 7.05 -6.03
CA LEU A 183 7.30 8.09 -6.45
C LEU A 183 6.96 9.06 -5.32
N ALA A 184 7.25 8.68 -4.08
CA ALA A 184 6.78 9.38 -2.89
C ALA A 184 7.20 10.86 -2.83
N GLU A 185 8.46 11.18 -3.20
CA GLU A 185 8.94 12.56 -3.21
C GLU A 185 8.21 13.43 -4.24
N GLY A 186 7.91 12.88 -5.42
CA GLY A 186 7.09 13.56 -6.43
C GLY A 186 5.71 13.90 -5.90
N VAL A 187 5.08 12.95 -5.21
CA VAL A 187 3.76 13.11 -4.60
C VAL A 187 3.79 14.07 -3.41
N LEU A 188 4.82 14.05 -2.57
CA LEU A 188 4.94 15.00 -1.47
C LEU A 188 4.97 16.45 -1.94
N HIS A 189 5.69 16.70 -3.02
CA HIS A 189 6.06 18.05 -3.45
C HIS A 189 5.27 18.57 -4.67
N HIS A 190 4.21 17.89 -5.11
CA HIS A 190 3.45 18.29 -6.30
C HIS A 190 2.72 19.63 -6.18
N HIS A 191 2.54 20.13 -4.97
CA HIS A 191 2.00 21.48 -4.72
C HIS A 191 3.09 22.54 -4.45
N GLU A 192 4.36 22.21 -4.65
CA GLU A 192 5.40 23.20 -4.61
C GLU A 192 5.32 24.15 -5.81
N ARG A 193 5.68 25.40 -5.58
CA ARG A 193 5.65 26.42 -6.61
C ARG A 193 7.07 26.89 -6.91
N TRP A 194 7.32 27.19 -8.18
CA TRP A 194 8.65 27.63 -8.64
C TRP A 194 9.22 28.78 -7.84
N ASP A 195 8.35 29.70 -7.38
CA ASP A 195 8.71 30.88 -6.59
C ASP A 195 8.94 30.59 -5.09
N GLY A 196 8.66 29.34 -4.62
CA GLY A 196 8.77 28.93 -3.22
C GLY A 196 7.56 29.27 -2.37
N SER A 197 6.44 29.70 -2.97
CA SER A 197 5.17 29.96 -2.25
C SER A 197 4.30 28.71 -2.10
N GLY A 198 4.78 27.55 -2.55
CA GLY A 198 4.10 26.27 -2.45
C GLY A 198 4.21 25.58 -1.08
N TYR A 199 3.83 24.34 -1.02
CA TYR A 199 3.87 23.49 0.19
C TYR A 199 4.19 22.03 -0.18
N PRO A 200 4.62 21.18 0.78
CA PRO A 200 4.82 21.47 2.21
C PRO A 200 6.19 22.06 2.53
N GLY A 201 7.20 21.86 1.68
CA GLY A 201 8.60 22.20 1.96
C GLY A 201 8.99 23.63 1.61
N ARG A 202 8.14 24.37 0.91
CA ARG A 202 8.44 25.72 0.35
C ARG A 202 9.70 25.72 -0.50
N LEU A 203 9.86 24.64 -1.25
CA LEU A 203 11.00 24.47 -2.14
C LEU A 203 10.93 25.47 -3.29
N LYS A 204 12.09 25.91 -3.78
CA LYS A 204 12.16 26.92 -4.83
C LYS A 204 12.97 26.44 -6.03
N GLY A 205 12.44 26.69 -7.21
CA GLY A 205 13.13 26.45 -8.47
C GLY A 205 13.53 25.00 -8.63
N ARG A 206 14.82 24.75 -8.87
CA ARG A 206 15.35 23.41 -9.10
C ARG A 206 15.47 22.52 -7.86
N ASN A 207 15.23 23.06 -6.67
CA ASN A 207 15.16 22.26 -5.44
C ASN A 207 13.85 21.45 -5.38
N ILE A 208 12.83 21.81 -6.16
CA ILE A 208 11.61 20.99 -6.32
C ILE A 208 12.01 19.72 -7.09
N PRO A 209 11.67 18.52 -6.59
CA PRO A 209 11.90 17.27 -7.30
C PRO A 209 11.42 17.33 -8.76
N ARG A 210 12.18 16.72 -9.67
CA ARG A 210 11.90 16.82 -11.11
C ARG A 210 10.52 16.28 -11.47
N GLU A 211 10.13 15.19 -10.83
CA GLU A 211 8.82 14.54 -10.94
C GLU A 211 7.70 15.47 -10.46
N ALA A 212 7.86 16.09 -9.30
CA ALA A 212 6.90 17.05 -8.74
C ALA A 212 6.68 18.30 -9.62
N ARG A 213 7.69 18.66 -10.45
CA ARG A 213 7.55 19.76 -11.40
C ARG A 213 6.77 19.39 -12.67
N ILE A 214 6.52 18.10 -12.88
CA ILE A 214 5.77 17.56 -14.01
C ILE A 214 4.32 17.29 -13.62
N ILE A 215 4.09 16.81 -12.38
CA ILE A 215 2.77 16.64 -11.80
C ILE A 215 2.09 17.99 -11.60
#